data_3ef6bbffc1ed3c2b792bf2f40492c887
#
_entry.id   3ef6bbffc1ed3c2b792bf2f40492c887
#
_cell.length_a   1.000
_cell.length_b   1.000
_cell.length_c   1.000
_cell.angle_alpha   90.00
_cell.angle_beta   90.00
_cell.angle_gamma   90.00
#
_symmetry.space_group_name_H-M   'P 1'
#
loop_
_entity.id
_entity.type
_entity.pdbx_description
1 polymer ?
#
loop_
_entity_poly.entity_id
_entity_poly.type
_entity_poly.pdbx_seq_one_letter_code
_entity_poly.pdbx_strand_id
1 'polypeptide(L)'
;MRDRWVLALPLVLALAACSPPPAATFELPSASAPPDPGVGPPPVRLLAAGESSPERPQAQLTDWSERMSDELNVPRAALQAYGYAQQMMNTSAPDCGLTWTVLAGIGAVESSHGRHGGSRLDGTGRPEPRIIGLPLDGSAGVKQIHDTDGGVLDGDPVWDRAVGPLQFIPSTWRKYQADADGDGVADPQDIDDAALTAGRYLCAVGHDLRDEDRFWAALLDYNQSRSYGQDVLDHADHYGRTSRSLPAEG
;
A
#
# COMPACT_ATOMS: atom_id res chain seq x y z
N MET A 1 -31.20 -55.33 59.12
CA MET A 1 -30.38 -54.17 58.75
C MET A 1 -30.17 -54.26 57.25
N ARG A 2 -30.74 -53.37 56.49
CA ARG A 2 -30.66 -53.35 55.01
C ARG A 2 -30.04 -52.03 54.59
N ASP A 3 -28.79 -52.08 54.18
CA ASP A 3 -28.08 -50.92 53.69
C ASP A 3 -28.50 -50.64 52.28
N ARG A 4 -29.03 -49.42 52.01
CA ARG A 4 -29.44 -48.93 50.74
C ARG A 4 -28.26 -48.05 50.23
N TRP A 5 -27.51 -48.52 49.24
CA TRP A 5 -26.54 -47.77 48.51
C TRP A 5 -27.27 -46.85 47.49
N VAL A 6 -27.13 -45.55 47.67
CA VAL A 6 -27.61 -44.54 46.72
C VAL A 6 -26.45 -44.24 45.76
N LEU A 7 -26.57 -44.68 44.49
CA LEU A 7 -25.67 -44.32 43.42
C LEU A 7 -26.00 -42.90 42.93
N ALA A 8 -25.12 -41.96 43.21
CA ALA A 8 -25.17 -40.63 42.63
C ALA A 8 -24.52 -40.64 41.24
N LEU A 9 -25.28 -40.40 40.18
CA LEU A 9 -24.78 -40.17 38.83
C LEU A 9 -24.26 -38.72 38.72
N PRO A 10 -23.03 -38.49 38.21
CA PRO A 10 -22.58 -37.14 37.93
C PRO A 10 -23.24 -36.65 36.62
N LEU A 11 -23.97 -35.55 36.72
CA LEU A 11 -24.49 -34.79 35.58
C LEU A 11 -23.35 -34.06 34.90
N VAL A 12 -22.87 -34.57 33.76
CA VAL A 12 -21.89 -33.89 32.92
C VAL A 12 -22.62 -32.83 32.09
N LEU A 13 -22.51 -31.57 32.49
CA LEU A 13 -22.94 -30.44 31.68
C LEU A 13 -21.95 -30.26 30.51
N ALA A 14 -22.36 -30.65 29.32
CA ALA A 14 -21.63 -30.31 28.09
C ALA A 14 -21.81 -28.82 27.76
N LEU A 15 -20.82 -28.01 28.08
CA LEU A 15 -20.74 -26.62 27.60
C LEU A 15 -20.43 -26.67 26.09
N ALA A 16 -21.44 -26.50 25.27
CA ALA A 16 -21.24 -26.24 23.84
C ALA A 16 -20.58 -24.87 23.69
N ALA A 17 -19.26 -24.84 23.45
CA ALA A 17 -18.55 -23.65 23.06
C ALA A 17 -19.03 -23.26 21.66
N CYS A 18 -19.86 -22.21 21.55
CA CYS A 18 -20.13 -21.55 20.28
C CYS A 18 -18.84 -20.83 19.84
N SER A 19 -18.05 -21.48 18.99
CA SER A 19 -16.98 -20.76 18.26
C SER A 19 -17.67 -19.79 17.29
N PRO A 20 -17.24 -18.52 17.26
CA PRO A 20 -17.73 -17.60 16.22
C PRO A 20 -17.36 -18.16 14.84
N PRO A 21 -18.22 -17.95 13.81
CA PRO A 21 -17.86 -18.34 12.44
C PRO A 21 -16.57 -17.62 12.04
N PRO A 22 -15.70 -18.28 11.26
CA PRO A 22 -14.51 -17.63 10.71
C PRO A 22 -14.96 -16.38 9.94
N ALA A 23 -14.25 -15.26 10.15
CA ALA A 23 -14.48 -14.06 9.36
C ALA A 23 -14.34 -14.44 7.89
N ALA A 24 -15.35 -14.09 7.08
CA ALA A 24 -15.28 -14.32 5.64
C ALA A 24 -14.09 -13.50 5.11
N THR A 25 -13.03 -14.19 4.70
CA THR A 25 -11.94 -13.58 3.93
C THR A 25 -12.50 -13.27 2.56
N PHE A 26 -12.53 -11.99 2.21
CA PHE A 26 -12.87 -11.58 0.86
C PHE A 26 -11.65 -11.90 -0.03
N GLU A 27 -11.75 -12.95 -0.84
CA GLU A 27 -10.71 -13.28 -1.82
C GLU A 27 -11.02 -12.56 -3.13
N LEU A 28 -10.05 -11.79 -3.62
CA LEU A 28 -10.13 -11.17 -4.94
C LEU A 28 -9.96 -12.24 -6.03
N PRO A 29 -10.62 -12.08 -7.19
CA PRO A 29 -10.34 -12.93 -8.35
C PRO A 29 -8.90 -12.75 -8.79
N SER A 30 -8.23 -13.86 -9.13
CA SER A 30 -6.86 -13.81 -9.65
C SER A 30 -6.83 -13.08 -11.00
N ALA A 31 -6.01 -12.02 -11.09
CA ALA A 31 -5.87 -11.17 -12.26
C ALA A 31 -4.62 -11.54 -13.08
N SER A 32 -4.58 -11.11 -14.33
CA SER A 32 -3.41 -11.20 -15.21
C SER A 32 -2.80 -9.81 -15.45
N ALA A 33 -1.48 -9.75 -15.58
CA ALA A 33 -0.78 -8.51 -15.86
C ALA A 33 -0.90 -8.10 -17.35
N PRO A 34 -0.93 -6.79 -17.64
CA PRO A 34 -1.07 -5.69 -16.69
C PRO A 34 -2.49 -5.60 -16.12
N PRO A 35 -2.68 -5.02 -14.92
CA PRO A 35 -4.01 -4.85 -14.33
C PRO A 35 -4.83 -3.80 -15.07
N ASP A 36 -6.14 -3.77 -14.82
CA ASP A 36 -7.02 -2.71 -15.34
C ASP A 36 -6.55 -1.33 -14.83
N PRO A 37 -6.26 -0.37 -15.72
CA PRO A 37 -5.78 0.96 -15.32
C PRO A 37 -6.86 1.83 -14.65
N GLY A 38 -8.12 1.42 -14.69
CA GLY A 38 -9.22 2.14 -14.10
C GLY A 38 -9.57 3.46 -14.77
N VAL A 39 -10.39 4.26 -14.06
CA VAL A 39 -10.66 5.65 -14.40
C VAL A 39 -9.46 6.50 -13.96
N GLY A 40 -8.69 6.99 -14.93
CA GLY A 40 -7.49 7.80 -14.63
C GLY A 40 -7.82 9.14 -13.95
N PRO A 41 -6.85 9.70 -13.22
CA PRO A 41 -7.00 11.03 -12.65
C PRO A 41 -7.09 12.11 -13.74
N PRO A 42 -7.87 13.17 -13.52
CA PRO A 42 -7.92 14.30 -14.44
C PRO A 42 -6.55 15.02 -14.49
N PRO A 43 -6.25 15.75 -15.57
CA PRO A 43 -5.04 16.57 -15.63
C PRO A 43 -5.00 17.59 -14.50
N VAL A 44 -3.85 17.71 -13.85
CA VAL A 44 -3.58 18.66 -12.77
C VAL A 44 -2.29 19.41 -13.04
N ARG A 45 -2.10 20.55 -12.33
CA ARG A 45 -0.81 21.22 -12.33
C ARG A 45 0.20 20.40 -11.54
N LEU A 46 1.29 20.05 -12.17
CA LEU A 46 2.41 19.34 -11.54
C LEU A 46 3.45 20.34 -11.03
N LEU A 47 4.08 20.05 -9.90
CA LEU A 47 5.23 20.80 -9.44
C LEU A 47 6.44 20.52 -10.33
N ALA A 48 7.20 21.57 -10.66
CA ALA A 48 8.49 21.42 -11.27
C ALA A 48 9.51 20.88 -10.25
N ALA A 49 10.59 20.27 -10.73
CA ALA A 49 11.64 19.78 -9.86
C ALA A 49 12.21 20.90 -8.97
N GLY A 50 12.15 20.72 -7.65
CA GLY A 50 12.59 21.69 -6.66
C GLY A 50 11.65 22.90 -6.47
N GLU A 51 10.44 22.85 -7.01
CA GLU A 51 9.39 23.83 -6.71
C GLU A 51 8.77 23.51 -5.37
N SER A 52 8.69 24.51 -4.48
CA SER A 52 8.00 24.37 -3.20
C SER A 52 6.54 24.80 -3.34
N SER A 53 5.66 24.14 -2.59
CA SER A 53 4.24 24.49 -2.53
C SER A 53 3.81 24.70 -1.08
N PRO A 54 3.06 25.77 -0.79
CA PRO A 54 2.49 25.97 0.54
C PRO A 54 1.26 25.09 0.82
N GLU A 55 0.70 24.48 -0.22
CA GLU A 55 -0.45 23.60 -0.16
C GLU A 55 -0.13 22.28 -0.87
N ARG A 56 -0.69 21.21 -0.38
CA ARG A 56 -0.56 19.87 -0.95
C ARG A 56 -1.14 19.83 -2.38
N PRO A 57 -0.31 19.73 -3.44
CA PRO A 57 -0.80 19.82 -4.83
C PRO A 57 -1.71 18.66 -5.22
N GLN A 58 -1.62 17.52 -4.54
CA GLN A 58 -2.46 16.35 -4.71
C GLN A 58 -3.94 16.64 -4.39
N ALA A 59 -4.23 17.67 -3.59
CA ALA A 59 -5.59 18.12 -3.29
C ALA A 59 -6.39 18.56 -4.53
N GLN A 60 -5.71 18.88 -5.64
CA GLN A 60 -6.37 19.12 -6.93
C GLN A 60 -7.21 17.91 -7.41
N LEU A 61 -6.95 16.73 -6.88
CA LEU A 61 -7.66 15.48 -7.19
C LEU A 61 -8.81 15.16 -6.21
N THR A 62 -9.28 16.17 -5.43
CA THR A 62 -10.31 15.95 -4.41
C THR A 62 -11.57 15.32 -4.99
N ASP A 63 -12.18 15.91 -6.02
CA ASP A 63 -13.43 15.41 -6.60
C ASP A 63 -13.27 13.99 -7.18
N TRP A 64 -12.15 13.73 -7.85
CA TRP A 64 -11.81 12.41 -8.38
C TRP A 64 -11.66 11.36 -7.28
N SER A 65 -10.96 11.69 -6.19
CA SER A 65 -10.73 10.79 -5.06
C SER A 65 -12.00 10.56 -4.23
N GLU A 66 -12.83 11.57 -4.04
CA GLU A 66 -14.10 11.45 -3.29
C GLU A 66 -15.07 10.48 -3.93
N ARG A 67 -15.18 10.48 -5.26
CA ARG A 67 -16.05 9.54 -5.99
C ARG A 67 -15.71 8.08 -5.76
N MET A 68 -14.45 7.77 -5.47
CA MET A 68 -13.95 6.39 -5.42
C MET A 68 -13.63 5.90 -4.02
N SER A 69 -13.38 6.82 -3.10
CA SER A 69 -12.80 6.48 -1.79
C SER A 69 -13.62 5.44 -1.01
N ASP A 70 -14.92 5.65 -0.93
CA ASP A 70 -15.80 4.76 -0.15
C ASP A 70 -15.95 3.38 -0.82
N GLU A 71 -16.22 3.37 -2.12
CA GLU A 71 -16.43 2.13 -2.89
C GLU A 71 -15.17 1.27 -2.99
N LEU A 72 -14.01 1.91 -3.11
CA LEU A 72 -12.72 1.22 -3.14
C LEU A 72 -12.17 0.94 -1.74
N ASN A 73 -12.76 1.51 -0.69
CA ASN A 73 -12.22 1.48 0.66
C ASN A 73 -10.75 1.96 0.72
N VAL A 74 -10.42 3.00 -0.04
CA VAL A 74 -9.08 3.63 -0.09
C VAL A 74 -9.19 5.05 0.46
N PRO A 75 -8.35 5.48 1.41
CA PRO A 75 -8.36 6.85 1.92
C PRO A 75 -8.20 7.87 0.78
N ARG A 76 -8.94 8.97 0.82
CA ARG A 76 -8.86 10.03 -0.20
C ARG A 76 -7.43 10.53 -0.39
N ALA A 77 -6.71 10.78 0.71
CA ALA A 77 -5.32 11.21 0.64
C ALA A 77 -4.43 10.22 -0.13
N ALA A 78 -4.65 8.90 0.05
CA ALA A 78 -3.90 7.88 -0.69
C ALA A 78 -4.27 7.86 -2.18
N LEU A 79 -5.56 7.95 -2.53
CA LEU A 79 -5.98 8.05 -3.94
C LEU A 79 -5.38 9.28 -4.61
N GLN A 80 -5.40 10.43 -3.94
CA GLN A 80 -4.79 11.66 -4.44
C GLN A 80 -3.29 11.48 -4.70
N ALA A 81 -2.58 10.87 -3.75
CA ALA A 81 -1.14 10.57 -3.89
C ALA A 81 -0.86 9.67 -5.09
N TYR A 82 -1.60 8.57 -5.24
CA TYR A 82 -1.43 7.63 -6.35
C TYR A 82 -1.75 8.26 -7.70
N GLY A 83 -2.85 9.02 -7.78
CA GLY A 83 -3.25 9.72 -8.99
C GLY A 83 -2.24 10.79 -9.40
N TYR A 84 -1.76 11.58 -8.45
CA TYR A 84 -0.75 12.61 -8.70
C TYR A 84 0.59 11.99 -9.14
N ALA A 85 1.05 10.92 -8.47
CA ALA A 85 2.25 10.20 -8.84
C ALA A 85 2.16 9.63 -10.27
N GLN A 86 1.00 9.08 -10.68
CA GLN A 86 0.78 8.66 -12.06
C GLN A 86 0.97 9.83 -13.04
N GLN A 87 0.41 11.01 -12.77
CA GLN A 87 0.55 12.20 -13.64
C GLN A 87 2.00 12.66 -13.73
N MET A 88 2.71 12.67 -12.59
CA MET A 88 4.15 12.99 -12.56
C MET A 88 4.97 12.01 -13.40
N MET A 89 4.70 10.71 -13.27
CA MET A 89 5.41 9.66 -14.03
C MET A 89 5.06 9.69 -15.52
N ASN A 90 3.80 9.98 -15.89
CA ASN A 90 3.40 10.16 -17.28
C ASN A 90 4.17 11.30 -17.97
N THR A 91 4.59 12.31 -17.21
CA THR A 91 5.37 13.43 -17.72
C THR A 91 6.87 13.12 -17.74
N SER A 92 7.40 12.50 -16.68
CA SER A 92 8.85 12.28 -16.53
C SER A 92 9.35 10.96 -17.14
N ALA A 93 8.50 9.96 -17.26
CA ALA A 93 8.78 8.64 -17.82
C ALA A 93 7.57 8.11 -18.63
N PRO A 94 7.18 8.74 -19.75
CA PRO A 94 5.94 8.44 -20.49
C PRO A 94 5.88 7.01 -21.02
N ASP A 95 7.03 6.39 -21.25
CA ASP A 95 7.12 5.02 -21.75
C ASP A 95 6.90 3.96 -20.66
N CYS A 96 6.87 4.36 -19.39
CA CYS A 96 6.71 3.43 -18.28
C CYS A 96 5.29 2.83 -18.18
N GLY A 97 4.24 3.61 -18.48
CA GLY A 97 2.86 3.15 -18.41
C GLY A 97 2.38 2.86 -16.99
N LEU A 98 2.96 3.51 -15.97
CA LEU A 98 2.50 3.39 -14.59
C LEU A 98 1.06 3.88 -14.44
N THR A 99 0.24 3.11 -13.71
CA THR A 99 -1.14 3.49 -13.36
C THR A 99 -1.29 3.69 -11.85
N TRP A 100 -2.25 4.53 -11.44
CA TRP A 100 -2.60 4.72 -10.03
C TRP A 100 -3.03 3.42 -9.36
N THR A 101 -3.62 2.51 -10.13
CA THR A 101 -4.10 1.21 -9.64
C THR A 101 -2.96 0.32 -9.16
N VAL A 102 -1.81 0.34 -9.85
CA VAL A 102 -0.61 -0.40 -9.43
C VAL A 102 -0.09 0.14 -8.09
N LEU A 103 0.01 1.47 -7.94
CA LEU A 103 0.41 2.09 -6.67
C LEU A 103 -0.58 1.79 -5.55
N ALA A 104 -1.88 1.80 -5.85
CA ALA A 104 -2.92 1.44 -4.89
C ALA A 104 -2.83 -0.05 -4.50
N GLY A 105 -2.55 -0.95 -5.44
CA GLY A 105 -2.30 -2.37 -5.15
C GLY A 105 -1.15 -2.57 -4.17
N ILE A 106 -0.02 -1.90 -4.40
CA ILE A 106 1.12 -1.91 -3.46
C ILE A 106 0.69 -1.35 -2.09
N GLY A 107 0.04 -0.19 -2.05
CA GLY A 107 -0.42 0.41 -0.80
C GLY A 107 -1.42 -0.44 -0.02
N ALA A 108 -2.25 -1.23 -0.71
CA ALA A 108 -3.17 -2.19 -0.08
C ALA A 108 -2.40 -3.28 0.67
N VAL A 109 -1.44 -3.90 0.00
CA VAL A 109 -0.67 -5.04 0.53
C VAL A 109 0.31 -4.59 1.62
N GLU A 110 0.99 -3.45 1.44
CA GLU A 110 2.02 -2.98 2.36
C GLU A 110 1.46 -2.49 3.70
N SER A 111 0.37 -1.73 3.68
CA SER A 111 -0.13 -1.11 4.91
C SER A 111 -1.64 -0.88 4.96
N SER A 112 -2.41 -1.47 4.05
CA SER A 112 -3.82 -1.09 3.85
C SER A 112 -3.97 0.42 3.65
N HIS A 113 -3.12 0.99 2.80
CA HIS A 113 -3.08 2.43 2.47
C HIS A 113 -2.78 3.32 3.70
N GLY A 114 -1.78 2.97 4.50
CA GLY A 114 -1.41 3.75 5.67
C GLY A 114 -2.27 3.49 6.91
N ARG A 115 -3.02 2.36 6.96
CA ARG A 115 -3.90 2.01 8.09
C ARG A 115 -3.39 0.84 8.95
N HIS A 116 -2.19 0.34 8.66
CA HIS A 116 -1.62 -0.78 9.42
C HIS A 116 -1.37 -0.41 10.89
N GLY A 117 -1.57 -1.38 11.80
CA GLY A 117 -1.31 -1.19 13.23
C GLY A 117 -2.20 -0.15 13.92
N GLY A 118 -3.33 0.22 13.30
CA GLY A 118 -4.24 1.24 13.83
C GLY A 118 -3.91 2.66 13.36
N SER A 119 -2.87 2.83 12.56
CA SER A 119 -2.53 4.11 11.92
C SER A 119 -3.66 4.63 11.03
N ARG A 120 -3.69 5.93 10.82
CA ARG A 120 -4.58 6.60 9.85
C ARG A 120 -3.82 7.75 9.21
N LEU A 121 -4.01 7.93 7.90
CA LEU A 121 -3.50 9.11 7.22
C LEU A 121 -4.25 10.35 7.72
N ASP A 122 -3.51 11.36 8.10
CA ASP A 122 -4.06 12.68 8.40
C ASP A 122 -4.35 13.49 7.12
N GLY A 123 -4.76 14.77 7.26
CA GLY A 123 -5.07 15.64 6.12
C GLY A 123 -3.87 16.00 5.25
N THR A 124 -2.65 15.77 5.73
CA THR A 124 -1.39 15.98 5.00
C THR A 124 -0.85 14.71 4.35
N GLY A 125 -1.50 13.57 4.55
CA GLY A 125 -1.07 12.29 3.97
C GLY A 125 -0.11 11.50 4.84
N ARG A 126 0.11 11.89 6.10
CA ARG A 126 1.02 11.20 7.03
C ARG A 126 0.26 10.24 7.95
N PRO A 127 0.74 8.99 8.14
CA PRO A 127 0.13 8.05 9.07
C PRO A 127 0.47 8.42 10.52
N GLU A 128 -0.57 8.45 11.36
CA GLU A 128 -0.42 8.61 12.80
C GLU A 128 -1.08 7.42 13.51
N PRO A 129 -0.34 6.63 14.31
CA PRO A 129 1.11 6.67 14.51
C PRO A 129 1.91 6.30 13.25
N ARG A 130 3.22 6.65 13.23
CA ARG A 130 4.14 6.28 12.14
C ARG A 130 4.13 4.77 11.90
N ILE A 131 4.27 4.35 10.64
CA ILE A 131 4.33 2.93 10.27
C ILE A 131 5.81 2.54 10.14
N ILE A 132 6.23 1.60 10.99
CA ILE A 132 7.57 1.01 10.99
C ILE A 132 7.41 -0.50 11.08
N GLY A 133 8.02 -1.22 10.14
CA GLY A 133 7.96 -2.67 10.05
C GLY A 133 8.80 -3.39 11.11
N LEU A 134 8.79 -4.71 11.03
CA LEU A 134 9.66 -5.56 11.84
C LEU A 134 11.13 -5.41 11.43
N PRO A 135 12.10 -5.67 12.34
CA PRO A 135 13.51 -5.68 11.98
C PRO A 135 13.78 -6.74 10.91
N LEU A 136 14.56 -6.39 9.90
CA LEU A 136 14.98 -7.31 8.85
C LEU A 136 16.21 -8.10 9.33
N ASP A 137 16.03 -8.92 10.37
CA ASP A 137 17.09 -9.65 11.08
C ASP A 137 17.27 -11.10 10.60
N GLY A 138 16.50 -11.51 9.58
CA GLY A 138 16.49 -12.87 9.06
C GLY A 138 15.56 -13.82 9.83
N SER A 139 14.88 -13.37 10.89
CA SER A 139 13.87 -14.15 11.59
C SER A 139 12.54 -14.22 10.81
N ALA A 140 11.69 -15.18 11.15
CA ALA A 140 10.34 -15.32 10.59
C ALA A 140 10.27 -15.30 9.04
N GLY A 141 11.37 -15.63 8.35
CA GLY A 141 11.43 -15.68 6.88
C GLY A 141 11.67 -14.33 6.20
N VAL A 142 11.92 -13.26 6.96
CA VAL A 142 12.32 -11.96 6.39
C VAL A 142 13.79 -11.99 5.96
N LYS A 143 14.13 -11.21 4.93
CA LYS A 143 15.51 -11.05 4.48
C LYS A 143 16.35 -10.39 5.57
N GLN A 144 17.61 -10.83 5.73
CA GLN A 144 18.54 -10.18 6.64
C GLN A 144 19.17 -8.95 5.97
N ILE A 145 18.92 -7.76 6.53
CA ILE A 145 19.47 -6.48 6.06
C ILE A 145 19.96 -5.68 7.27
N HIS A 146 21.28 -5.55 7.37
CA HIS A 146 21.89 -4.67 8.38
C HIS A 146 21.54 -3.22 8.11
N ASP A 147 21.53 -2.42 9.18
CA ASP A 147 21.29 -0.99 9.12
C ASP A 147 22.13 -0.31 8.04
N THR A 148 21.46 0.50 7.22
CA THR A 148 22.05 1.20 6.08
C THR A 148 22.02 2.71 6.22
N ASP A 149 21.40 3.28 7.26
CA ASP A 149 21.25 4.73 7.44
C ASP A 149 21.54 5.25 8.86
N GLY A 150 21.99 4.39 9.77
CA GLY A 150 22.22 4.75 11.17
C GLY A 150 20.93 4.86 11.97
N GLY A 151 19.86 4.20 11.56
CA GLY A 151 18.53 4.28 12.18
C GLY A 151 17.82 5.62 11.96
N VAL A 152 18.21 6.39 10.97
CA VAL A 152 17.64 7.74 10.72
C VAL A 152 16.15 7.66 10.35
N LEU A 153 15.77 6.72 9.52
CA LEU A 153 14.38 6.61 9.03
C LEU A 153 13.52 5.73 9.93
N ASP A 154 14.07 4.67 10.50
CA ASP A 154 13.33 3.63 11.20
C ASP A 154 13.60 3.54 12.71
N GLY A 155 14.65 4.20 13.19
CA GLY A 155 15.05 4.22 14.61
C GLY A 155 15.87 3.00 15.07
N ASP A 156 16.26 2.08 14.16
CA ASP A 156 16.99 0.86 14.48
C ASP A 156 18.44 0.92 13.93
N PRO A 157 19.46 1.12 14.77
CA PRO A 157 20.85 1.24 14.31
C PRO A 157 21.53 -0.12 14.05
N VAL A 158 20.79 -1.23 14.08
CA VAL A 158 21.32 -2.59 13.87
C VAL A 158 20.76 -3.23 12.61
N TRP A 159 19.44 -3.09 12.38
CA TRP A 159 18.75 -3.70 11.29
C TRP A 159 17.88 -2.66 10.55
N ASP A 160 17.91 -2.66 9.23
CA ASP A 160 16.91 -1.91 8.46
C ASP A 160 15.50 -2.42 8.80
N ARG A 161 14.52 -1.51 8.82
CA ARG A 161 13.08 -1.79 8.86
C ARG A 161 12.38 -1.12 7.69
N ALA A 162 11.36 -1.74 7.16
CA ALA A 162 10.50 -1.08 6.20
C ALA A 162 9.75 0.09 6.86
N VAL A 163 9.62 1.22 6.18
CA VAL A 163 9.03 2.44 6.72
C VAL A 163 7.93 3.02 5.84
N GLY A 164 6.94 3.61 6.48
CA GLY A 164 5.88 4.37 5.85
C GLY A 164 4.79 3.53 5.21
N PRO A 165 3.81 4.19 4.58
CA PRO A 165 2.63 3.52 4.01
C PRO A 165 2.95 2.57 2.86
N LEU A 166 4.08 2.73 2.16
CA LEU A 166 4.53 1.85 1.09
C LEU A 166 5.76 1.02 1.46
N GLN A 167 6.11 0.95 2.74
CA GLN A 167 7.10 0.05 3.35
C GLN A 167 8.46 0.04 2.64
N PHE A 168 9.04 1.22 2.40
CA PHE A 168 10.38 1.33 1.86
C PHE A 168 11.46 0.93 2.86
N ILE A 169 12.45 0.15 2.43
CA ILE A 169 13.69 -0.01 3.17
C ILE A 169 14.59 1.22 2.98
N PRO A 170 15.37 1.64 3.99
CA PRO A 170 16.19 2.86 3.94
C PRO A 170 17.11 2.97 2.73
N SER A 171 17.76 1.89 2.31
CA SER A 171 18.63 1.87 1.13
C SER A 171 17.90 2.14 -0.19
N THR A 172 16.70 1.58 -0.37
CA THR A 172 15.87 1.81 -1.56
C THR A 172 15.32 3.23 -1.56
N TRP A 173 14.86 3.71 -0.39
CA TRP A 173 14.40 5.09 -0.23
C TRP A 173 15.45 6.08 -0.71
N ARG A 174 16.67 6.04 -0.17
CA ARG A 174 17.76 6.94 -0.56
C ARG A 174 18.05 6.98 -2.06
N LYS A 175 17.81 5.88 -2.76
CA LYS A 175 18.10 5.80 -4.20
C LYS A 175 17.02 6.47 -5.06
N TYR A 176 15.77 6.41 -4.66
CA TYR A 176 14.64 6.80 -5.49
C TYR A 176 13.80 7.94 -4.93
N GLN A 177 14.06 8.39 -3.69
CA GLN A 177 13.27 9.39 -2.98
C GLN A 177 12.88 10.61 -3.81
N ALA A 178 11.69 11.10 -3.57
CA ALA A 178 11.14 12.29 -4.18
C ALA A 178 10.35 13.08 -3.13
N ASP A 179 10.41 14.39 -3.22
CA ASP A 179 9.52 15.33 -2.57
C ASP A 179 8.39 15.61 -3.56
N ALA A 180 7.21 15.07 -3.31
CA ALA A 180 6.07 15.11 -4.23
C ALA A 180 5.05 16.19 -3.87
N ASP A 181 4.99 16.59 -2.60
CA ASP A 181 4.10 17.64 -2.13
C ASP A 181 4.76 19.03 -2.14
N GLY A 182 6.11 19.08 -2.27
CA GLY A 182 6.87 20.32 -2.37
C GLY A 182 7.09 21.01 -1.02
N ASP A 183 7.07 20.25 0.09
CA ASP A 183 7.35 20.77 1.43
C ASP A 183 8.86 20.95 1.70
N GLY A 184 9.71 20.44 0.80
CA GLY A 184 11.17 20.51 0.86
C GLY A 184 11.82 19.33 1.56
N VAL A 185 11.05 18.31 1.96
CA VAL A 185 11.53 17.12 2.66
C VAL A 185 10.98 15.87 1.99
N ALA A 186 11.83 15.01 1.47
CA ALA A 186 11.41 13.67 1.06
C ALA A 186 11.27 12.76 2.29
N ASP A 187 10.04 12.44 2.70
CA ASP A 187 9.71 11.66 3.89
C ASP A 187 8.98 10.35 3.51
N PRO A 188 9.55 9.15 3.83
CA PRO A 188 8.88 7.88 3.51
C PRO A 188 7.59 7.67 4.31
N GLN A 189 7.33 8.45 5.36
CA GLN A 189 6.05 8.43 6.07
C GLN A 189 4.97 9.26 5.36
N ASP A 190 5.33 10.14 4.44
CA ASP A 190 4.38 10.88 3.63
C ASP A 190 3.91 10.04 2.44
N ILE A 191 2.59 9.84 2.30
CA ILE A 191 2.02 9.00 1.23
C ILE A 191 2.28 9.60 -0.17
N ASP A 192 2.40 10.93 -0.28
CA ASP A 192 2.64 11.61 -1.54
C ASP A 192 4.06 11.31 -2.06
N ASP A 193 5.03 11.48 -1.18
CA ASP A 193 6.44 11.19 -1.45
C ASP A 193 6.66 9.70 -1.70
N ALA A 194 6.04 8.86 -0.87
CA ALA A 194 6.13 7.41 -0.99
C ALA A 194 5.53 6.94 -2.33
N ALA A 195 4.37 7.48 -2.76
CA ALA A 195 3.74 7.11 -4.02
C ALA A 195 4.59 7.50 -5.23
N LEU A 196 5.14 8.72 -5.26
CA LEU A 196 6.02 9.13 -6.36
C LEU A 196 7.32 8.36 -6.37
N THR A 197 7.90 8.10 -5.19
CA THR A 197 9.11 7.28 -5.04
C THR A 197 8.88 5.85 -5.55
N ALA A 198 7.72 5.23 -5.22
CA ALA A 198 7.34 3.91 -5.74
C ALA A 198 7.20 3.93 -7.27
N GLY A 199 6.56 4.95 -7.84
CA GLY A 199 6.47 5.14 -9.28
C GLY A 199 7.84 5.22 -9.95
N ARG A 200 8.75 6.01 -9.41
CA ARG A 200 10.13 6.12 -9.91
C ARG A 200 10.88 4.79 -9.84
N TYR A 201 10.72 4.08 -8.72
CA TYR A 201 11.36 2.78 -8.53
C TYR A 201 10.85 1.74 -9.54
N LEU A 202 9.53 1.57 -9.65
CA LEU A 202 8.91 0.62 -10.58
C LEU A 202 9.30 0.91 -12.03
N CYS A 203 9.27 2.17 -12.44
CA CYS A 203 9.66 2.57 -13.80
C CYS A 203 11.16 2.39 -14.08
N ALA A 204 12.02 2.58 -13.08
CA ALA A 204 13.45 2.35 -13.23
C ALA A 204 13.81 0.87 -13.42
N VAL A 205 13.03 -0.03 -12.85
CA VAL A 205 13.24 -1.49 -12.94
C VAL A 205 12.49 -2.09 -14.13
N GLY A 206 11.18 -1.79 -14.24
CA GLY A 206 10.31 -2.38 -15.26
C GLY A 206 10.43 -1.75 -16.64
N HIS A 207 10.76 -0.46 -16.70
CA HIS A 207 10.82 0.37 -17.92
C HIS A 207 9.47 0.55 -18.62
N ASP A 208 8.75 -0.52 -18.93
CA ASP A 208 7.40 -0.50 -19.51
C ASP A 208 6.50 -1.51 -18.75
N LEU A 209 5.66 -1.01 -17.86
CA LEU A 209 4.79 -1.81 -17.01
C LEU A 209 3.54 -2.35 -17.75
N ARG A 210 3.38 -2.01 -19.03
CA ARG A 210 2.33 -2.60 -19.90
C ARG A 210 2.76 -3.96 -20.46
N ASP A 211 4.05 -4.25 -20.42
CA ASP A 211 4.61 -5.57 -20.74
C ASP A 211 4.55 -6.47 -19.51
N GLU A 212 4.01 -7.67 -19.64
CA GLU A 212 3.78 -8.60 -18.53
C GLU A 212 5.07 -8.99 -17.82
N ASP A 213 6.12 -9.34 -18.57
CA ASP A 213 7.38 -9.80 -17.99
C ASP A 213 8.07 -8.68 -17.21
N ARG A 214 8.02 -7.46 -17.74
CA ARG A 214 8.60 -6.26 -17.10
C ARG A 214 7.80 -5.82 -15.88
N PHE A 215 6.48 -5.93 -15.93
CA PHE A 215 5.61 -5.71 -14.78
C PHE A 215 5.98 -6.64 -13.64
N TRP A 216 6.08 -7.96 -13.93
CA TRP A 216 6.49 -8.94 -12.93
C TRP A 216 7.92 -8.71 -12.42
N ALA A 217 8.85 -8.32 -13.29
CA ALA A 217 10.20 -7.99 -12.87
C ALA A 217 10.21 -6.84 -11.86
N ALA A 218 9.42 -5.78 -12.10
CA ALA A 218 9.31 -4.64 -11.19
C ALA A 218 8.70 -5.04 -9.84
N LEU A 219 7.62 -5.82 -9.83
CA LEU A 219 7.02 -6.29 -8.58
C LEU A 219 7.93 -7.23 -7.79
N LEU A 220 8.62 -8.16 -8.46
CA LEU A 220 9.55 -9.08 -7.81
C LEU A 220 10.83 -8.40 -7.31
N ASP A 221 11.19 -7.24 -7.85
CA ASP A 221 12.27 -6.42 -7.31
C ASP A 221 11.80 -5.64 -6.06
N TYR A 222 10.55 -5.19 -6.06
CA TYR A 222 9.93 -4.55 -4.89
C TYR A 222 9.82 -5.53 -3.71
N ASN A 223 9.30 -6.73 -3.96
CA ASN A 223 9.25 -7.83 -3.00
C ASN A 223 9.41 -9.17 -3.73
N GLN A 224 10.41 -9.97 -3.33
CA GLN A 224 10.80 -11.23 -4.00
C GLN A 224 9.78 -12.37 -3.86
N SER A 225 8.55 -12.10 -3.44
CA SER A 225 7.48 -13.08 -3.30
C SER A 225 6.50 -12.99 -4.47
N ARG A 226 6.31 -14.11 -5.19
CA ARG A 226 5.32 -14.16 -6.27
C ARG A 226 3.87 -14.05 -5.75
N SER A 227 3.59 -14.56 -4.54
CA SER A 227 2.27 -14.37 -3.92
C SER A 227 2.02 -12.90 -3.58
N TYR A 228 3.01 -12.19 -3.06
CA TYR A 228 2.93 -10.74 -2.87
C TYR A 228 2.60 -10.02 -4.19
N GLY A 229 3.34 -10.34 -5.27
CA GLY A 229 3.09 -9.73 -6.58
C GLY A 229 1.68 -10.03 -7.11
N GLN A 230 1.15 -11.25 -6.87
CA GLN A 230 -0.21 -11.60 -7.24
C GLN A 230 -1.24 -10.83 -6.41
N ASP A 231 -1.03 -10.69 -5.09
CA ASP A 231 -1.92 -9.91 -4.23
C ASP A 231 -1.97 -8.43 -4.67
N VAL A 232 -0.82 -7.85 -5.02
CA VAL A 232 -0.75 -6.48 -5.58
C VAL A 232 -1.55 -6.39 -6.88
N LEU A 233 -1.36 -7.34 -7.79
CA LEU A 233 -2.03 -7.39 -9.09
C LEU A 233 -3.54 -7.53 -8.94
N ASP A 234 -4.00 -8.42 -8.05
CA ASP A 234 -5.41 -8.66 -7.79
C ASP A 234 -6.10 -7.40 -7.22
N HIS A 235 -5.44 -6.70 -6.29
CA HIS A 235 -5.91 -5.42 -5.78
C HIS A 235 -5.96 -4.35 -6.87
N ALA A 236 -4.89 -4.21 -7.66
CA ALA A 236 -4.80 -3.22 -8.73
C ALA A 236 -5.93 -3.42 -9.77
N ASP A 237 -6.15 -4.65 -10.21
CA ASP A 237 -7.21 -4.99 -11.16
C ASP A 237 -8.62 -4.76 -10.57
N HIS A 238 -8.82 -5.13 -9.30
CA HIS A 238 -10.06 -4.86 -8.58
C HIS A 238 -10.36 -3.35 -8.54
N TYR A 239 -9.38 -2.52 -8.17
CA TYR A 239 -9.56 -1.07 -8.13
C TYR A 239 -9.85 -0.48 -9.51
N GLY A 240 -9.15 -0.96 -10.52
CA GLY A 240 -9.38 -0.54 -11.90
C GLY A 240 -10.81 -0.82 -12.38
N ARG A 241 -11.25 -2.05 -12.26
CA ARG A 241 -12.60 -2.47 -12.68
C ARG A 241 -13.69 -1.77 -11.88
N THR A 242 -13.54 -1.70 -10.55
CA THR A 242 -14.53 -1.05 -9.70
C THR A 242 -14.65 0.44 -10.04
N SER A 243 -13.55 1.15 -10.25
CA SER A 243 -13.59 2.57 -10.62
C SER A 243 -14.35 2.84 -11.91
N ARG A 244 -14.30 1.91 -12.90
CA ARG A 244 -15.05 2.02 -14.14
C ARG A 244 -16.56 1.76 -13.99
N SER A 245 -16.95 1.00 -12.97
CA SER A 245 -18.34 0.67 -12.69
C SER A 245 -19.09 1.78 -11.94
N LEU A 246 -18.37 2.78 -11.42
CA LEU A 246 -18.96 3.91 -10.72
C LEU A 246 -19.75 4.80 -11.70
N PRO A 247 -20.87 5.40 -11.27
CA PRO A 247 -21.62 6.33 -12.08
C PRO A 247 -20.75 7.49 -12.57
N ALA A 248 -20.89 7.85 -13.85
CA ALA A 248 -20.33 9.09 -14.35
C ALA A 248 -21.04 10.27 -13.67
N GLU A 249 -20.32 11.36 -13.43
CA GLU A 249 -20.96 12.60 -13.00
C GLU A 249 -22.02 13.02 -14.00
N GLY A 250 -23.24 13.25 -13.48
CA GLY A 250 -24.37 13.77 -14.26
C GLY A 250 -24.26 15.29 -14.47
#